data_ef2646eb4e177252e6e1f1c62e667903
#
_entry.id   ef2646eb4e177252e6e1f1c62e667903
#
_cell.length_a   1.000
_cell.length_b   1.000
_cell.length_c   1.000
_cell.angle_alpha   90.00
_cell.angle_beta   90.00
_cell.angle_gamma   90.00
#
_symmetry.space_group_name_H-M   'P 1'
#
loop_
_entity.id
_entity.type
_entity.pdbx_description
1 polymer ?
#
loop_
_entity_poly.entity_id
_entity_poly.type
_entity_poly.pdbx_seq_one_letter_code
_entity_poly.pdbx_strand_id
1 'polypeptide(L)'
;MKYFLLLACVLYLQTGRAQEEIPILIRCDDLGMCHAVNTAAEEMLQKGFPVSTSVMFACPWYLEAVEILKKYPNASVGIHLTLNSEWKNYRWGPISGATVVPSLVDSQGYFFPSRAKLFGNNPSLKEIEVELRAQIERAVRSGLRIDYVDYHMGAAVQTLETRVIVERLAAEYHLAISRYFDEVDVEGAYSAPVANKLDTLIAKVKELKAGGTKLFVFHIGHDTPELSSMEDLNVFGPKDMSKHRQSELNALVSPEFQKVIHNKKFRLVNYRTLIEEKGLNMMKRPRLD
;
A
#
# COMPACT_ATOMS: atom_id res chain seq x y z
N MET A 1 68.54 -13.61 -40.29
CA MET A 1 67.88 -13.14 -39.03
C MET A 1 66.53 -12.58 -39.44
N LYS A 2 65.45 -13.33 -39.14
CA LYS A 2 64.06 -12.91 -39.44
C LYS A 2 63.45 -12.51 -38.08
N TYR A 3 63.02 -11.22 -37.94
CA TYR A 3 62.33 -10.73 -36.76
C TYR A 3 60.86 -10.98 -36.96
N PHE A 4 60.27 -11.79 -36.10
CA PHE A 4 58.82 -11.97 -35.97
C PHE A 4 58.30 -10.89 -35.00
N LEU A 5 57.50 -9.94 -35.51
CA LEU A 5 56.74 -9.01 -34.67
C LEU A 5 55.45 -9.73 -34.19
N LEU A 6 55.35 -10.00 -32.91
CA LEU A 6 54.10 -10.44 -32.28
C LEU A 6 53.27 -9.21 -31.99
N LEU A 7 52.16 -9.08 -32.73
CA LEU A 7 51.12 -8.05 -32.48
C LEU A 7 50.20 -8.58 -31.39
N ALA A 8 50.33 -8.10 -30.16
CA ALA A 8 49.42 -8.40 -29.07
C ALA A 8 48.15 -7.55 -29.22
N CYS A 9 47.04 -8.15 -29.71
CA CYS A 9 45.73 -7.56 -29.66
C CYS A 9 45.21 -7.57 -28.23
N VAL A 10 45.24 -6.44 -27.53
CA VAL A 10 44.59 -6.24 -26.25
C VAL A 10 43.11 -6.02 -26.54
N LEU A 11 42.29 -7.07 -26.38
CA LEU A 11 40.85 -6.98 -26.36
C LEU A 11 40.42 -6.27 -25.06
N TYR A 12 40.07 -4.99 -25.13
CA TYR A 12 39.36 -4.27 -24.11
C TYR A 12 37.94 -4.82 -24.05
N LEU A 13 37.67 -5.76 -23.17
CA LEU A 13 36.33 -6.10 -22.74
C LEU A 13 35.78 -4.89 -21.97
N GLN A 14 35.06 -4.01 -22.66
CA GLN A 14 34.17 -3.06 -22.01
C GLN A 14 33.07 -3.90 -21.34
N THR A 15 33.24 -4.22 -20.07
CA THR A 15 32.15 -4.65 -19.21
C THR A 15 31.21 -3.44 -19.07
N GLY A 16 30.28 -3.33 -19.99
CA GLY A 16 29.17 -2.41 -19.84
C GLY A 16 28.49 -2.77 -18.53
N ARG A 17 28.66 -1.96 -17.48
CA ARG A 17 27.80 -2.07 -16.30
C ARG A 17 26.37 -1.94 -16.81
N ALA A 18 25.63 -3.05 -16.78
CA ALA A 18 24.19 -2.99 -16.96
C ALA A 18 23.68 -1.92 -15.99
N GLN A 19 22.98 -0.95 -16.49
CA GLN A 19 22.38 0.10 -15.66
C GLN A 19 21.45 -0.61 -14.68
N GLU A 20 21.70 -0.46 -13.38
CA GLU A 20 20.87 -1.07 -12.33
C GLU A 20 19.45 -0.56 -12.46
N GLU A 21 18.50 -1.49 -12.66
CA GLU A 21 17.09 -1.16 -12.76
C GLU A 21 16.59 -0.63 -11.41
N ILE A 22 15.77 0.41 -11.45
CA ILE A 22 15.14 0.99 -10.25
C ILE A 22 13.86 0.22 -9.95
N PRO A 23 13.78 -0.53 -8.83
CA PRO A 23 12.56 -1.22 -8.48
C PRO A 23 11.46 -0.23 -8.04
N ILE A 24 10.28 -0.33 -8.67
CA ILE A 24 9.08 0.44 -8.35
C ILE A 24 8.04 -0.52 -7.80
N LEU A 25 7.54 -0.24 -6.60
CA LEU A 25 6.43 -0.92 -5.97
C LEU A 25 5.21 0.00 -5.96
N ILE A 26 4.16 -0.40 -6.65
CA ILE A 26 2.86 0.28 -6.64
C ILE A 26 1.97 -0.45 -5.64
N ARG A 27 1.39 0.30 -4.69
CA ARG A 27 0.44 -0.20 -3.71
C ARG A 27 -0.85 0.62 -3.77
N CYS A 28 -1.98 -0.08 -3.92
CA CYS A 28 -3.30 0.53 -3.88
C CYS A 28 -3.97 0.17 -2.55
N ASP A 29 -4.30 1.19 -1.77
CA ASP A 29 -4.86 1.06 -0.44
C ASP A 29 -6.41 1.13 -0.46
N ASP A 30 -7.04 0.83 0.68
CA ASP A 30 -8.48 0.94 0.98
C ASP A 30 -9.41 -0.02 0.22
N LEU A 31 -8.93 -1.07 -0.42
CA LEU A 31 -9.81 -2.10 -0.99
C LEU A 31 -10.72 -2.66 0.12
N GLY A 32 -11.98 -2.92 -0.19
CA GLY A 32 -12.97 -3.35 0.80
C GLY A 32 -13.66 -2.20 1.54
N MET A 33 -13.21 -0.96 1.38
CA MET A 33 -13.87 0.20 1.97
C MET A 33 -15.29 0.36 1.41
N CYS A 34 -15.44 0.48 0.10
CA CYS A 34 -16.72 0.60 -0.58
C CYS A 34 -16.67 0.06 -2.01
N HIS A 35 -17.85 -0.09 -2.64
CA HIS A 35 -17.99 -0.60 -4.00
C HIS A 35 -17.21 0.22 -5.04
N ALA A 36 -17.24 1.55 -4.94
CA ALA A 36 -16.52 2.42 -5.86
C ALA A 36 -14.99 2.24 -5.83
N VAL A 37 -14.42 1.91 -4.67
CA VAL A 37 -13.00 1.59 -4.54
C VAL A 37 -12.69 0.20 -5.09
N ASN A 38 -13.54 -0.78 -4.81
CA ASN A 38 -13.34 -2.16 -5.28
C ASN A 38 -13.38 -2.26 -6.81
N THR A 39 -14.36 -1.62 -7.44
CA THR A 39 -14.49 -1.62 -8.92
C THR A 39 -13.37 -0.86 -9.61
N ALA A 40 -12.90 0.23 -9.00
CA ALA A 40 -11.69 0.93 -9.46
C ALA A 40 -10.42 0.06 -9.36
N ALA A 41 -10.32 -0.71 -8.28
CA ALA A 41 -9.22 -1.67 -8.14
C ALA A 41 -9.30 -2.78 -9.18
N GLU A 42 -10.49 -3.30 -9.52
CA GLU A 42 -10.65 -4.30 -10.59
C GLU A 42 -10.21 -3.73 -11.95
N GLU A 43 -10.59 -2.48 -12.27
CA GLU A 43 -10.13 -1.80 -13.50
C GLU A 43 -8.60 -1.69 -13.56
N MET A 44 -7.96 -1.33 -12.46
CA MET A 44 -6.50 -1.28 -12.36
C MET A 44 -5.86 -2.66 -12.52
N LEU A 45 -6.40 -3.70 -11.85
CA LEU A 45 -5.90 -5.07 -11.92
C LEU A 45 -5.97 -5.67 -13.34
N GLN A 46 -6.95 -5.26 -14.15
CA GLN A 46 -7.06 -5.64 -15.56
C GLN A 46 -5.87 -5.19 -16.42
N LYS A 47 -5.08 -4.21 -15.97
CA LYS A 47 -3.86 -3.79 -16.68
C LYS A 47 -2.73 -4.81 -16.59
N GLY A 48 -2.77 -5.74 -15.63
CA GLY A 48 -1.89 -6.91 -15.56
C GLY A 48 -0.45 -6.65 -15.12
N PHE A 49 -0.09 -5.44 -14.70
CA PHE A 49 1.24 -5.17 -14.16
C PHE A 49 1.37 -5.60 -12.69
N PRO A 50 2.59 -5.88 -12.20
CA PRO A 50 2.81 -6.19 -10.79
C PRO A 50 2.35 -5.07 -9.87
N VAL A 51 1.44 -5.40 -8.94
CA VAL A 51 0.85 -4.44 -8.00
C VAL A 51 0.62 -5.12 -6.65
N SER A 52 0.66 -4.33 -5.59
CA SER A 52 0.22 -4.70 -4.25
C SER A 52 -1.11 -4.02 -3.95
N THR A 53 -2.01 -4.72 -3.28
CA THR A 53 -3.32 -4.21 -2.87
C THR A 53 -3.49 -4.40 -1.37
N SER A 54 -4.02 -3.40 -0.66
CA SER A 54 -4.23 -3.47 0.78
C SER A 54 -5.72 -3.43 1.10
N VAL A 55 -6.21 -4.51 1.73
CA VAL A 55 -7.64 -4.73 1.98
C VAL A 55 -8.01 -4.36 3.41
N MET A 56 -9.01 -3.50 3.58
CA MET A 56 -9.63 -3.14 4.86
C MET A 56 -10.63 -4.22 5.28
N PHE A 57 -10.16 -5.26 5.96
CA PHE A 57 -11.03 -6.35 6.44
C PHE A 57 -12.00 -5.91 7.56
N ALA A 58 -11.82 -4.73 8.13
CA ALA A 58 -12.78 -4.11 9.06
C ALA A 58 -14.00 -3.51 8.34
N CYS A 59 -13.92 -3.23 7.05
CA CYS A 59 -14.99 -2.62 6.28
C CYS A 59 -15.92 -3.65 5.65
N PRO A 60 -17.23 -3.37 5.49
CA PRO A 60 -18.20 -4.37 5.05
C PRO A 60 -18.02 -4.86 3.61
N TRP A 61 -17.46 -4.05 2.73
CA TRP A 61 -17.25 -4.41 1.32
C TRP A 61 -16.01 -5.29 1.05
N TYR A 62 -15.33 -5.77 2.11
CA TYR A 62 -14.16 -6.65 1.94
C TYR A 62 -14.51 -7.96 1.20
N LEU A 63 -15.75 -8.45 1.32
CA LEU A 63 -16.18 -9.68 0.61
C LEU A 63 -16.08 -9.51 -0.91
N GLU A 64 -16.53 -8.37 -1.45
CA GLU A 64 -16.39 -8.06 -2.87
C GLU A 64 -14.92 -7.92 -3.28
N ALA A 65 -14.10 -7.25 -2.47
CA ALA A 65 -12.66 -7.17 -2.72
C ALA A 65 -12.02 -8.56 -2.79
N VAL A 66 -12.42 -9.49 -1.90
CA VAL A 66 -11.97 -10.88 -1.91
C VAL A 66 -12.35 -11.58 -3.23
N GLU A 67 -13.61 -11.45 -3.68
CA GLU A 67 -14.06 -12.09 -4.93
C GLU A 67 -13.35 -11.50 -6.16
N ILE A 68 -13.07 -10.21 -6.17
CA ILE A 68 -12.26 -9.57 -7.21
C ILE A 68 -10.84 -10.15 -7.18
N LEU A 69 -10.15 -10.11 -6.03
CA LEU A 69 -8.76 -10.52 -5.92
C LEU A 69 -8.52 -12.00 -6.24
N LYS A 70 -9.49 -12.87 -6.02
CA LYS A 70 -9.43 -14.28 -6.46
C LYS A 70 -9.27 -14.43 -7.97
N LYS A 71 -9.76 -13.47 -8.78
CA LYS A 71 -9.60 -13.47 -10.24
C LYS A 71 -8.21 -13.04 -10.69
N TYR A 72 -7.44 -12.37 -9.81
CA TYR A 72 -6.12 -11.77 -10.11
C TYR A 72 -5.01 -12.32 -9.19
N PRO A 73 -4.67 -13.62 -9.29
CA PRO A 73 -3.74 -14.29 -8.37
C PRO A 73 -2.31 -13.72 -8.39
N ASN A 74 -1.96 -12.94 -9.41
CA ASN A 74 -0.65 -12.28 -9.53
C ASN A 74 -0.53 -11.01 -8.69
N ALA A 75 -1.65 -10.43 -8.25
CA ALA A 75 -1.62 -9.31 -7.31
C ALA A 75 -1.08 -9.79 -5.94
N SER A 76 -0.23 -8.99 -5.32
CA SER A 76 0.18 -9.21 -3.93
C SER A 76 -0.86 -8.60 -3.00
N VAL A 77 -1.41 -9.40 -2.09
CA VAL A 77 -2.50 -8.96 -1.21
C VAL A 77 -1.98 -8.70 0.18
N GLY A 78 -2.26 -7.52 0.70
CA GLY A 78 -1.99 -7.11 2.07
C GLY A 78 -3.24 -6.88 2.89
N ILE A 79 -3.06 -6.83 4.19
CA ILE A 79 -4.08 -6.43 5.15
C ILE A 79 -3.85 -4.98 5.54
N HIS A 80 -4.80 -4.12 5.23
CA HIS A 80 -4.78 -2.71 5.64
C HIS A 80 -5.29 -2.59 7.08
N LEU A 81 -4.39 -2.79 8.05
CA LEU A 81 -4.72 -2.79 9.48
C LEU A 81 -5.37 -1.46 9.89
N THR A 82 -6.59 -1.51 10.34
CA THR A 82 -7.47 -0.36 10.50
C THR A 82 -7.88 -0.15 11.94
N LEU A 83 -7.57 1.02 12.51
CA LEU A 83 -7.92 1.42 13.88
C LEU A 83 -8.63 2.79 13.93
N ASN A 84 -8.97 3.36 12.78
CA ASN A 84 -9.70 4.64 12.69
C ASN A 84 -10.71 4.61 11.55
N SER A 85 -11.71 5.53 11.62
CA SER A 85 -12.81 5.64 10.66
C SER A 85 -13.15 7.11 10.47
N GLU A 86 -12.59 7.72 9.41
CA GLU A 86 -12.54 9.16 9.20
C GLU A 86 -13.79 9.76 8.56
N TRP A 87 -14.67 8.96 7.95
CA TRP A 87 -15.80 9.47 7.18
C TRP A 87 -17.00 9.81 8.05
N LYS A 88 -17.66 10.93 7.82
CA LYS A 88 -18.76 11.46 8.64
C LYS A 88 -19.98 10.55 8.66
N ASN A 89 -20.44 10.11 7.49
CA ASN A 89 -21.69 9.36 7.33
C ASN A 89 -21.43 7.88 6.96
N TYR A 90 -20.17 7.47 6.87
CA TYR A 90 -19.77 6.13 6.49
C TYR A 90 -18.70 5.64 7.47
N ARG A 91 -19.16 5.09 8.59
CA ARG A 91 -18.33 4.69 9.72
C ARG A 91 -18.25 3.18 9.84
N TRP A 92 -17.12 2.72 10.25
CA TRP A 92 -16.90 1.31 10.59
C TRP A 92 -16.32 1.18 12.00
N GLY A 93 -16.52 0.00 12.58
CA GLY A 93 -16.05 -0.34 13.91
C GLY A 93 -15.18 -1.60 13.91
N PRO A 94 -14.78 -2.05 15.10
CA PRO A 94 -13.92 -3.20 15.24
C PRO A 94 -14.61 -4.52 14.87
N ILE A 95 -13.83 -5.42 14.26
CA ILE A 95 -14.24 -6.80 13.95
C ILE A 95 -14.53 -7.58 15.24
N SER A 96 -13.71 -7.35 16.25
CA SER A 96 -13.84 -7.99 17.56
C SER A 96 -15.10 -7.55 18.33
N GLY A 97 -15.71 -6.44 17.91
CA GLY A 97 -16.90 -5.86 18.54
C GLY A 97 -16.58 -4.78 19.58
N ALA A 98 -17.38 -3.72 19.60
CA ALA A 98 -17.18 -2.54 20.45
C ALA A 98 -17.13 -2.86 21.96
N THR A 99 -17.86 -3.89 22.41
CA THR A 99 -17.86 -4.32 23.81
C THR A 99 -16.60 -5.08 24.23
N VAL A 100 -15.86 -5.64 23.26
CA VAL A 100 -14.60 -6.37 23.49
C VAL A 100 -13.42 -5.41 23.53
N VAL A 101 -13.47 -4.35 22.72
CA VAL A 101 -12.41 -3.34 22.60
C VAL A 101 -12.95 -1.91 22.82
N PRO A 102 -13.53 -1.62 24.00
CA PRO A 102 -14.21 -0.36 24.26
C PRO A 102 -13.30 0.87 24.21
N SER A 103 -11.98 0.71 24.45
CA SER A 103 -11.05 1.84 24.36
C SER A 103 -10.74 2.28 22.92
N LEU A 104 -11.11 1.49 21.92
CA LEU A 104 -10.85 1.77 20.51
C LEU A 104 -11.99 2.49 19.79
N VAL A 105 -13.14 2.66 20.47
CA VAL A 105 -14.36 3.18 19.85
C VAL A 105 -14.88 4.41 20.58
N ASP A 106 -15.63 5.21 19.81
CA ASP A 106 -16.40 6.33 20.35
C ASP A 106 -17.70 5.86 21.01
N SER A 107 -18.51 6.80 21.54
CA SER A 107 -19.77 6.52 22.20
C SER A 107 -20.83 5.86 21.31
N GLN A 108 -20.62 5.83 19.99
CA GLN A 108 -21.51 5.19 19.02
C GLN A 108 -21.00 3.79 18.61
N GLY A 109 -19.84 3.35 19.12
CA GLY A 109 -19.25 2.04 18.82
C GLY A 109 -18.43 2.00 17.53
N TYR A 110 -18.12 3.14 16.92
CA TYR A 110 -17.23 3.23 15.76
C TYR A 110 -15.81 3.58 16.16
N PHE A 111 -14.83 3.18 15.37
CA PHE A 111 -13.46 3.66 15.54
C PHE A 111 -13.41 5.19 15.53
N PHE A 112 -12.45 5.77 16.26
CA PHE A 112 -12.22 7.21 16.25
C PHE A 112 -11.84 7.70 14.85
N PRO A 113 -12.15 8.96 14.50
CA PRO A 113 -11.91 9.47 13.13
C PRO A 113 -10.45 9.72 12.79
N SER A 114 -9.53 9.71 13.77
CA SER A 114 -8.11 9.94 13.52
C SER A 114 -7.23 9.31 14.58
N ARG A 115 -5.95 9.15 14.24
CA ARG A 115 -4.90 8.73 15.19
C ARG A 115 -4.89 9.61 16.45
N ALA A 116 -4.95 10.92 16.28
CA ALA A 116 -4.93 11.87 17.39
C ALA A 116 -6.10 11.64 18.36
N LYS A 117 -7.30 11.39 17.84
CA LYS A 117 -8.48 11.09 18.65
C LYS A 117 -8.37 9.73 19.35
N LEU A 118 -7.92 8.70 18.63
CA LEU A 118 -7.72 7.36 19.19
C LEU A 118 -6.71 7.42 20.35
N PHE A 119 -5.50 7.93 20.12
CA PHE A 119 -4.44 7.95 21.13
C PHE A 119 -4.70 8.98 22.25
N GLY A 120 -5.46 10.05 21.97
CA GLY A 120 -5.97 10.96 23.00
C GLY A 120 -6.97 10.29 23.97
N ASN A 121 -7.58 9.17 23.58
CA ASN A 121 -8.44 8.34 24.42
C ASN A 121 -7.67 7.26 25.22
N ASN A 122 -6.34 7.25 25.18
CA ASN A 122 -5.49 6.26 25.87
C ASN A 122 -5.91 4.80 25.59
N PRO A 123 -5.85 4.31 24.34
CA PRO A 123 -6.32 2.99 23.97
C PRO A 123 -5.50 1.90 24.67
N SER A 124 -6.17 0.83 25.08
CA SER A 124 -5.53 -0.36 25.65
C SER A 124 -4.72 -1.11 24.60
N LEU A 125 -3.43 -1.31 24.82
CA LEU A 125 -2.57 -2.10 23.94
C LEU A 125 -3.07 -3.54 23.77
N LYS A 126 -3.68 -4.11 24.80
CA LYS A 126 -4.31 -5.44 24.73
C LYS A 126 -5.49 -5.44 23.78
N GLU A 127 -6.32 -4.40 23.79
CA GLU A 127 -7.46 -4.28 22.89
C GLU A 127 -7.02 -4.02 21.44
N ILE A 128 -5.97 -3.21 21.24
CA ILE A 128 -5.35 -3.05 19.93
C ILE A 128 -4.88 -4.40 19.38
N GLU A 129 -4.20 -5.21 20.17
CA GLU A 129 -3.78 -6.54 19.74
C GLU A 129 -4.95 -7.45 19.38
N VAL A 130 -5.99 -7.48 20.21
CA VAL A 130 -7.20 -8.29 19.98
C VAL A 130 -7.84 -7.90 18.64
N GLU A 131 -7.97 -6.62 18.36
CA GLU A 131 -8.58 -6.16 17.13
C GLU A 131 -7.70 -6.43 15.90
N LEU A 132 -6.41 -6.11 15.96
CA LEU A 132 -5.51 -6.37 14.83
C LEU A 132 -5.41 -7.85 14.49
N ARG A 133 -5.39 -8.72 15.52
CA ARG A 133 -5.46 -10.16 15.33
C ARG A 133 -6.75 -10.60 14.66
N ALA A 134 -7.89 -10.05 15.06
CA ALA A 134 -9.18 -10.37 14.45
C ALA A 134 -9.23 -9.97 12.97
N GLN A 135 -8.61 -8.85 12.59
CA GLN A 135 -8.47 -8.44 11.20
C GLN A 135 -7.60 -9.41 10.39
N ILE A 136 -6.44 -9.81 10.92
CA ILE A 136 -5.54 -10.78 10.27
C ILE A 136 -6.25 -12.13 10.11
N GLU A 137 -6.90 -12.64 11.16
CA GLU A 137 -7.62 -13.91 11.09
C GLU A 137 -8.78 -13.89 10.10
N ARG A 138 -9.52 -12.77 9.98
CA ARG A 138 -10.54 -12.60 8.95
C ARG A 138 -9.94 -12.66 7.55
N ALA A 139 -8.80 -12.02 7.34
CA ALA A 139 -8.08 -12.07 6.08
C ALA A 139 -7.62 -13.49 5.72
N VAL A 140 -7.01 -14.19 6.66
CA VAL A 140 -6.57 -15.59 6.45
C VAL A 140 -7.78 -16.50 6.13
N ARG A 141 -8.91 -16.34 6.82
CA ARG A 141 -10.13 -17.12 6.55
C ARG A 141 -10.81 -16.77 5.23
N SER A 142 -10.45 -15.66 4.56
CA SER A 142 -11.01 -15.30 3.25
C SER A 142 -10.62 -16.25 2.11
N GLY A 143 -9.56 -17.06 2.32
CA GLY A 143 -8.99 -17.96 1.33
C GLY A 143 -8.07 -17.26 0.31
N LEU A 144 -7.79 -15.96 0.47
CA LEU A 144 -6.75 -15.28 -0.31
C LEU A 144 -5.35 -15.66 0.21
N ARG A 145 -4.37 -15.69 -0.68
CA ARG A 145 -2.97 -15.65 -0.27
C ARG A 145 -2.65 -14.26 0.22
N ILE A 146 -2.39 -14.13 1.52
CA ILE A 146 -1.98 -12.86 2.13
C ILE A 146 -0.45 -12.82 2.19
N ASP A 147 0.14 -11.75 1.67
CA ASP A 147 1.59 -11.60 1.59
C ASP A 147 2.14 -10.65 2.66
N TYR A 148 1.40 -9.59 3.03
CA TYR A 148 1.91 -8.56 3.94
C TYR A 148 0.81 -7.88 4.76
N VAL A 149 1.24 -7.07 5.72
CA VAL A 149 0.42 -6.10 6.44
C VAL A 149 0.95 -4.69 6.18
N ASP A 150 0.04 -3.74 6.13
CA ASP A 150 0.30 -2.31 6.24
C ASP A 150 -0.76 -1.67 7.13
N TYR A 151 -0.93 -0.36 7.14
CA TYR A 151 -1.74 0.26 8.17
C TYR A 151 -2.43 1.54 7.69
N HIS A 152 -3.75 1.57 7.84
CA HIS A 152 -4.61 2.69 7.49
C HIS A 152 -4.23 3.93 8.30
N MET A 153 -3.93 5.05 7.61
CA MET A 153 -3.51 6.32 8.18
C MET A 153 -2.38 6.21 9.24
N GLY A 154 -1.62 5.10 9.26
CA GLY A 154 -0.53 4.88 10.20
C GLY A 154 -0.93 4.59 11.64
N ALA A 155 -2.23 4.39 11.94
CA ALA A 155 -2.72 4.25 13.32
C ALA A 155 -2.13 3.03 14.05
N ALA A 156 -2.01 1.88 13.37
CA ALA A 156 -1.49 0.64 13.98
C ALA A 156 0.01 0.68 14.32
N VAL A 157 0.75 1.71 13.87
CA VAL A 157 2.19 1.87 14.12
C VAL A 157 2.54 3.24 14.70
N GLN A 158 1.56 3.91 15.31
CA GLN A 158 1.71 5.28 15.83
C GLN A 158 2.74 5.37 16.95
N THR A 159 2.83 4.37 17.81
CA THR A 159 3.79 4.31 18.92
C THR A 159 4.72 3.10 18.77
N LEU A 160 5.81 3.08 19.53
CA LEU A 160 6.71 1.92 19.53
C LEU A 160 5.98 0.66 20.01
N GLU A 161 5.13 0.78 21.02
CA GLU A 161 4.38 -0.34 21.60
C GLU A 161 3.40 -0.94 20.57
N THR A 162 2.65 -0.11 19.86
CA THR A 162 1.73 -0.59 18.81
C THR A 162 2.48 -1.22 17.65
N ARG A 163 3.65 -0.67 17.27
CA ARG A 163 4.52 -1.23 16.25
C ARG A 163 5.03 -2.62 16.65
N VAL A 164 5.44 -2.82 17.92
CA VAL A 164 5.85 -4.14 18.45
C VAL A 164 4.70 -5.16 18.35
N ILE A 165 3.45 -4.73 18.57
CA ILE A 165 2.27 -5.60 18.38
C ILE A 165 2.16 -6.03 16.92
N VAL A 166 2.25 -5.09 15.96
CA VAL A 166 2.19 -5.40 14.53
C VAL A 166 3.32 -6.35 14.13
N GLU A 167 4.55 -6.11 14.57
CA GLU A 167 5.70 -6.96 14.29
C GLU A 167 5.52 -8.39 14.79
N ARG A 168 5.03 -8.53 16.01
CA ARG A 168 4.76 -9.84 16.60
C ARG A 168 3.65 -10.59 15.86
N LEU A 169 2.55 -9.92 15.52
CA LEU A 169 1.47 -10.51 14.76
C LEU A 169 1.94 -10.88 13.33
N ALA A 170 2.67 -10.01 12.66
CA ALA A 170 3.20 -10.32 11.33
C ALA A 170 4.13 -11.54 11.36
N ALA A 171 5.00 -11.65 12.37
CA ALA A 171 5.87 -12.81 12.53
C ALA A 171 5.07 -14.10 12.80
N GLU A 172 4.05 -14.03 13.64
CA GLU A 172 3.17 -15.17 13.99
C GLU A 172 2.43 -15.73 12.76
N TYR A 173 1.96 -14.83 11.89
CA TYR A 173 1.22 -15.20 10.68
C TYR A 173 2.11 -15.29 9.42
N HIS A 174 3.43 -15.20 9.55
CA HIS A 174 4.41 -15.24 8.45
C HIS A 174 4.14 -14.20 7.35
N LEU A 175 3.83 -12.98 7.72
CA LEU A 175 3.52 -11.87 6.84
C LEU A 175 4.68 -10.87 6.77
N ALA A 176 4.90 -10.28 5.60
CA ALA A 176 5.76 -9.10 5.50
C ALA A 176 5.10 -7.88 6.12
N ILE A 177 5.89 -6.86 6.41
CA ILE A 177 5.41 -5.55 6.87
C ILE A 177 5.85 -4.51 5.85
N SER A 178 4.93 -3.68 5.40
CA SER A 178 5.24 -2.57 4.50
C SER A 178 6.28 -1.63 5.11
N ARG A 179 7.23 -1.18 4.29
CA ARG A 179 8.40 -0.35 4.64
C ARG A 179 9.50 -1.04 5.43
N TYR A 180 9.47 -2.40 5.52
CA TYR A 180 10.50 -3.17 6.21
C TYR A 180 11.52 -3.81 5.27
N PHE A 181 11.46 -3.56 3.95
CA PHE A 181 12.43 -4.02 2.95
C PHE A 181 13.26 -2.87 2.34
N ASP A 182 13.53 -1.83 3.13
CA ASP A 182 14.22 -0.60 2.72
C ASP A 182 13.48 0.15 1.60
N GLU A 183 12.12 0.11 1.62
CA GLU A 183 11.33 0.90 0.70
C GLU A 183 11.51 2.39 0.99
N VAL A 184 11.61 3.15 -0.10
CA VAL A 184 11.67 4.61 -0.07
C VAL A 184 10.32 5.14 -0.53
N ASP A 185 9.57 5.77 0.38
CA ASP A 185 8.32 6.41 0.02
C ASP A 185 8.57 7.49 -1.02
N VAL A 186 7.83 7.44 -2.11
CA VAL A 186 7.78 8.51 -3.09
C VAL A 186 6.47 9.23 -2.89
N GLU A 187 6.54 10.52 -2.56
CA GLU A 187 5.36 11.35 -2.54
C GLU A 187 4.71 11.30 -3.92
N GLY A 188 3.63 10.53 -4.03
CA GLY A 188 2.90 10.34 -5.27
C GLY A 188 2.08 11.56 -5.65
N ALA A 189 0.98 11.32 -6.35
CA ALA A 189 0.09 12.40 -6.78
C ALA A 189 -1.01 12.74 -5.75
N TYR A 190 -0.99 12.18 -4.53
CA TYR A 190 -2.08 12.30 -3.56
C TYR A 190 -2.49 13.76 -3.29
N SER A 191 -1.53 14.62 -2.94
CA SER A 191 -1.75 16.03 -2.64
C SER A 191 -1.84 16.93 -3.89
N ALA A 192 -1.54 16.41 -5.08
CA ALA A 192 -1.63 17.19 -6.31
C ALA A 192 -3.08 17.57 -6.65
N PRO A 193 -3.34 18.72 -7.26
CA PRO A 193 -4.65 19.07 -7.79
C PRO A 193 -5.17 17.99 -8.73
N VAL A 194 -6.49 17.77 -8.74
CA VAL A 194 -7.16 16.74 -9.55
C VAL A 194 -6.70 16.76 -11.02
N ALA A 195 -6.62 17.95 -11.61
CA ALA A 195 -6.22 18.11 -13.03
C ALA A 195 -4.74 17.77 -13.30
N ASN A 196 -3.88 17.76 -12.29
CA ASN A 196 -2.42 17.67 -12.46
C ASN A 196 -1.84 16.32 -12.01
N LYS A 197 -2.67 15.37 -11.54
CA LYS A 197 -2.17 14.13 -10.95
C LYS A 197 -1.31 13.31 -11.91
N LEU A 198 -1.70 13.17 -13.18
CA LEU A 198 -0.93 12.44 -14.19
C LEU A 198 0.44 13.08 -14.44
N ASP A 199 0.48 14.38 -14.69
CA ASP A 199 1.73 15.09 -14.96
C ASP A 199 2.67 15.05 -13.74
N THR A 200 2.11 15.24 -12.54
CA THR A 200 2.86 15.13 -11.29
C THR A 200 3.46 13.74 -11.13
N LEU A 201 2.68 12.69 -11.35
CA LEU A 201 3.13 11.31 -11.22
C LEU A 201 4.24 10.97 -12.22
N ILE A 202 4.09 11.37 -13.48
CA ILE A 202 5.10 11.19 -14.52
C ILE A 202 6.39 11.93 -14.18
N ALA A 203 6.31 13.16 -13.69
CA ALA A 203 7.47 13.94 -13.27
C ALA A 203 8.22 13.22 -12.11
N LYS A 204 7.49 12.77 -11.09
CA LYS A 204 8.07 12.04 -9.95
C LYS A 204 8.81 10.77 -10.40
N VAL A 205 8.22 9.97 -11.30
CA VAL A 205 8.89 8.76 -11.81
C VAL A 205 10.15 9.09 -12.61
N LYS A 206 10.15 10.15 -13.41
CA LYS A 206 11.34 10.57 -14.19
C LYS A 206 12.51 11.02 -13.31
N GLU A 207 12.23 11.56 -12.11
CA GLU A 207 13.22 12.03 -11.14
C GLU A 207 13.83 10.90 -10.29
N LEU A 208 13.30 9.67 -10.37
CA LEU A 208 13.77 8.56 -9.54
C LEU A 208 15.25 8.24 -9.79
N LYS A 209 15.95 8.03 -8.68
CA LYS A 209 17.36 7.62 -8.63
C LYS A 209 17.48 6.21 -8.06
N ALA A 210 18.55 5.51 -8.42
CA ALA A 210 18.89 4.21 -7.84
C ALA A 210 18.95 4.25 -6.30
N GLY A 211 18.82 3.09 -5.67
CA GLY A 211 18.86 2.91 -4.22
C GLY A 211 17.47 2.68 -3.61
N GLY A 212 17.26 1.50 -3.04
CA GLY A 212 16.02 1.05 -2.43
C GLY A 212 14.84 0.89 -3.40
N THR A 213 13.81 0.19 -2.95
CA THR A 213 12.55 0.03 -3.69
C THR A 213 11.70 1.31 -3.56
N LYS A 214 11.24 1.87 -4.67
CA LYS A 214 10.43 3.10 -4.70
C LYS A 214 8.97 2.75 -4.46
N LEU A 215 8.45 3.10 -3.30
CA LEU A 215 7.06 2.83 -2.93
C LEU A 215 6.16 4.00 -3.33
N PHE A 216 5.21 3.72 -4.22
CA PHE A 216 4.11 4.62 -4.56
C PHE A 216 2.82 4.08 -3.95
N VAL A 217 2.16 4.89 -3.13
CA VAL A 217 0.85 4.57 -2.55
C VAL A 217 -0.23 5.33 -3.28
N PHE A 218 -1.29 4.62 -3.68
CA PHE A 218 -2.46 5.16 -4.37
C PHE A 218 -3.73 4.87 -3.59
N HIS A 219 -4.66 5.83 -3.64
CA HIS A 219 -6.01 5.70 -3.12
C HIS A 219 -6.98 5.88 -4.28
N ILE A 220 -7.27 4.80 -4.99
CA ILE A 220 -8.10 4.82 -6.19
C ILE A 220 -9.57 4.63 -5.86
N GLY A 221 -10.46 5.16 -6.70
CA GLY A 221 -11.90 5.01 -6.56
C GLY A 221 -12.64 5.67 -7.72
N HIS A 222 -13.82 5.15 -8.08
CA HIS A 222 -14.68 5.82 -9.05
C HIS A 222 -15.42 7.01 -8.43
N ASP A 223 -15.53 8.11 -9.15
CA ASP A 223 -16.31 9.28 -8.74
C ASP A 223 -17.79 8.96 -8.88
N THR A 224 -18.37 8.39 -7.82
CA THR A 224 -19.75 7.99 -7.72
C THR A 224 -20.52 8.84 -6.69
N PRO A 225 -21.85 8.91 -6.75
CA PRO A 225 -22.64 9.58 -5.71
C PRO A 225 -22.36 9.04 -4.30
N GLU A 226 -22.11 7.73 -4.14
CA GLU A 226 -21.75 7.13 -2.87
C GLU A 226 -20.43 7.70 -2.35
N LEU A 227 -19.33 7.59 -3.13
CA LEU A 227 -18.01 8.04 -2.70
C LEU A 227 -17.96 9.58 -2.55
N SER A 228 -18.68 10.32 -3.37
CA SER A 228 -18.75 11.79 -3.28
C SER A 228 -19.52 12.29 -2.05
N SER A 229 -20.37 11.44 -1.44
CA SER A 229 -21.07 11.75 -0.20
C SER A 229 -20.23 11.52 1.06
N MET A 230 -19.05 10.92 0.93
CA MET A 230 -18.13 10.66 2.04
C MET A 230 -17.30 11.93 2.33
N GLU A 231 -17.60 12.56 3.47
CA GLU A 231 -16.93 13.76 3.97
C GLU A 231 -15.91 13.35 5.04
N ASP A 232 -14.64 13.70 4.83
CA ASP A 232 -13.56 13.44 5.82
C ASP A 232 -13.74 14.36 7.03
N LEU A 233 -13.79 13.77 8.22
CA LEU A 233 -13.85 14.47 9.49
C LEU A 233 -12.53 15.14 9.88
N ASN A 234 -11.44 14.81 9.19
CA ASN A 234 -10.13 15.42 9.42
C ASN A 234 -9.97 16.68 8.56
N VAL A 235 -9.62 17.78 9.19
CA VAL A 235 -9.49 19.12 8.56
C VAL A 235 -8.44 19.11 7.42
N PHE A 236 -7.48 18.20 7.48
CA PHE A 236 -6.36 18.13 6.54
C PHE A 236 -6.63 17.21 5.33
N GLY A 237 -7.74 16.48 5.31
CA GLY A 237 -8.12 15.64 4.17
C GLY A 237 -8.48 16.50 2.94
N PRO A 238 -8.11 16.05 1.72
CA PRO A 238 -8.56 16.73 0.51
C PRO A 238 -10.08 16.78 0.45
N LYS A 239 -10.62 17.94 0.07
CA LYS A 239 -12.03 18.06 -0.29
C LYS A 239 -12.27 17.36 -1.64
N ASP A 240 -13.49 16.97 -1.92
CA ASP A 240 -13.84 16.26 -3.17
C ASP A 240 -13.02 14.95 -3.37
N MET A 241 -12.88 14.16 -2.30
CA MET A 241 -12.07 12.95 -2.26
C MET A 241 -12.41 11.97 -3.39
N SER A 242 -13.67 11.85 -3.80
CA SER A 242 -14.09 11.00 -4.92
C SER A 242 -13.40 11.39 -6.23
N LYS A 243 -13.31 12.70 -6.52
CA LYS A 243 -12.62 13.20 -7.71
C LYS A 243 -11.12 12.98 -7.65
N HIS A 244 -10.52 13.13 -6.46
CA HIS A 244 -9.11 12.83 -6.24
C HIS A 244 -8.82 11.35 -6.50
N ARG A 245 -9.63 10.44 -5.98
CA ARG A 245 -9.49 8.98 -6.18
C ARG A 245 -9.70 8.57 -7.63
N GLN A 246 -10.70 9.13 -8.32
CA GLN A 246 -10.89 8.89 -9.75
C GLN A 246 -9.71 9.39 -10.58
N SER A 247 -9.16 10.56 -10.24
CA SER A 247 -8.02 11.10 -10.95
C SER A 247 -6.73 10.30 -10.69
N GLU A 248 -6.57 9.71 -9.51
CA GLU A 248 -5.48 8.76 -9.26
C GLU A 248 -5.62 7.48 -10.08
N LEU A 249 -6.85 6.93 -10.16
CA LEU A 249 -7.12 5.80 -11.05
C LEU A 249 -6.78 6.14 -12.49
N ASN A 250 -7.33 7.26 -13.02
CA ASN A 250 -7.09 7.69 -14.39
C ASN A 250 -5.60 7.85 -14.69
N ALA A 251 -4.84 8.45 -13.77
CA ALA A 251 -3.39 8.60 -13.90
C ALA A 251 -2.67 7.24 -13.91
N LEU A 252 -3.01 6.35 -12.98
CA LEU A 252 -2.37 5.04 -12.82
C LEU A 252 -2.60 4.14 -14.04
N VAL A 253 -3.80 4.14 -14.61
CA VAL A 253 -4.16 3.28 -15.76
C VAL A 253 -3.90 3.93 -17.11
N SER A 254 -3.44 5.19 -17.16
CA SER A 254 -3.21 5.92 -18.41
C SER A 254 -2.10 5.28 -19.26
N PRO A 255 -2.23 5.27 -20.59
CA PRO A 255 -1.18 4.79 -21.48
C PRO A 255 0.15 5.54 -21.29
N GLU A 256 0.10 6.83 -20.98
CA GLU A 256 1.25 7.70 -20.77
C GLU A 256 2.05 7.25 -19.54
N PHE A 257 1.40 7.04 -18.40
CA PHE A 257 2.05 6.57 -17.20
C PHE A 257 2.57 5.13 -17.37
N GLN A 258 1.76 4.24 -17.94
CA GLN A 258 2.15 2.86 -18.23
C GLN A 258 3.42 2.80 -19.11
N LYS A 259 3.52 3.65 -20.14
CA LYS A 259 4.72 3.75 -20.95
C LYS A 259 5.96 4.18 -20.16
N VAL A 260 5.79 5.06 -19.18
CA VAL A 260 6.92 5.55 -18.37
C VAL A 260 7.42 4.47 -17.43
N ILE A 261 6.53 3.78 -16.70
CA ILE A 261 6.93 2.75 -15.72
C ILE A 261 7.44 1.44 -16.36
N HIS A 262 7.06 1.15 -17.60
CA HIS A 262 7.60 0.03 -18.39
C HIS A 262 8.88 0.35 -19.15
N ASN A 263 9.50 1.51 -18.91
CA ASN A 263 10.82 1.81 -19.44
C ASN A 263 11.86 0.89 -18.82
N LYS A 264 12.84 0.40 -19.60
CA LYS A 264 13.94 -0.49 -19.17
C LYS A 264 14.76 0.01 -17.97
N LYS A 265 14.65 1.29 -17.62
CA LYS A 265 15.24 1.86 -16.40
C LYS A 265 14.57 1.35 -15.12
N PHE A 266 13.33 0.87 -15.20
CA PHE A 266 12.50 0.52 -14.06
C PHE A 266 12.11 -0.96 -14.10
N ARG A 267 11.98 -1.55 -12.91
CA ARG A 267 11.45 -2.90 -12.71
C ARG A 267 10.26 -2.83 -11.75
N LEU A 268 9.08 -3.19 -12.25
CA LEU A 268 7.89 -3.27 -11.39
C LEU A 268 7.99 -4.49 -10.49
N VAL A 269 7.77 -4.28 -9.20
CA VAL A 269 7.74 -5.31 -8.17
C VAL A 269 6.50 -5.15 -7.28
N ASN A 270 6.16 -6.18 -6.53
CA ASN A 270 5.16 -6.13 -5.48
C ASN A 270 5.72 -6.77 -4.19
N TYR A 271 4.97 -6.78 -3.09
CA TYR A 271 5.47 -7.36 -1.84
C TYR A 271 5.79 -8.85 -1.96
N ARG A 272 5.04 -9.60 -2.76
CA ARG A 272 5.37 -11.02 -3.04
C ARG A 272 6.75 -11.16 -3.66
N THR A 273 7.07 -10.35 -4.65
CA THR A 273 8.41 -10.30 -5.28
C THR A 273 9.50 -9.99 -4.25
N LEU A 274 9.26 -9.00 -3.37
CA LEU A 274 10.25 -8.66 -2.33
C LEU A 274 10.45 -9.79 -1.33
N ILE A 275 9.39 -10.50 -0.96
CA ILE A 275 9.46 -11.67 -0.07
C ILE A 275 10.25 -12.81 -0.73
N GLU A 276 9.98 -13.09 -2.00
CA GLU A 276 10.65 -14.15 -2.75
C GLU A 276 12.14 -13.86 -2.98
N GLU A 277 12.50 -12.60 -3.25
CA GLU A 277 13.89 -12.20 -3.50
C GLU A 277 14.73 -12.02 -2.23
N LYS A 278 14.13 -11.47 -1.16
CA LYS A 278 14.89 -11.11 0.06
C LYS A 278 14.65 -12.06 1.23
N GLY A 279 13.45 -12.64 1.34
CA GLY A 279 13.01 -13.42 2.50
C GLY A 279 12.53 -12.55 3.66
N LEU A 280 11.59 -13.07 4.46
CA LEU A 280 11.01 -12.35 5.61
C LEU A 280 12.04 -12.03 6.72
N ASN A 281 13.09 -12.82 6.82
CA ASN A 281 14.18 -12.62 7.79
C ASN A 281 15.03 -11.38 7.51
N MET A 282 14.92 -10.80 6.31
CA MET A 282 15.64 -9.57 5.93
C MET A 282 14.87 -8.29 6.27
N MET A 283 13.64 -8.41 6.79
CA MET A 283 12.87 -7.26 7.24
C MET A 283 13.59 -6.50 8.36
N LYS A 284 13.63 -5.19 8.25
CA LYS A 284 14.23 -4.29 9.23
C LYS A 284 13.24 -3.18 9.56
N ARG A 285 13.06 -2.92 10.85
CA ARG A 285 12.24 -1.80 11.29
C ARG A 285 12.77 -0.51 10.66
N PRO A 286 11.94 0.29 9.97
CA PRO A 286 12.37 1.59 9.47
C PRO A 286 12.75 2.50 10.65
N ARG A 287 13.67 3.42 10.41
CA ARG A 287 13.98 4.46 11.39
C ARG A 287 12.71 5.30 11.61
N LEU A 288 12.43 5.59 12.87
CA LEU A 288 11.39 6.56 13.22
C LEU A 288 12.06 7.94 13.11
N ASP A 289 11.68 8.70 12.10
CA ASP A 289 12.07 10.11 11.98
C ASP A 289 11.19 10.97 12.88
#